data_b51c61730250b002586d4beb67e4827e
#
_entry.id   b51c61730250b002586d4beb67e4827e
#
_cell.length_a   1.000
_cell.length_b   1.000
_cell.length_c   1.000
_cell.angle_alpha   90.00
_cell.angle_beta   90.00
_cell.angle_gamma   90.00
#
_symmetry.space_group_name_H-M   'P 1'
#
loop_
_entity.id
_entity.type
_entity.pdbx_description
1 polymer ?
#
loop_
_entity_poly.entity_id
_entity_poly.type
_entity_poly.pdbx_seq_one_letter_code
_entity_poly.pdbx_strand_id
1 'polypeptide(L)'
;MEIQDYLKILKARWIIIAVTVVVAILGALGASLLTTPLYESSARMFVSTSGGATVSETYQGNLTSQQLVASYSELATSDALAARVLNVLPLGGMSAAQLASKVKASSTPDTVLFNLTVTDPSPERARDIANAMATELTEQVRELETPANGGDPAAGVKTFQQAEASSTPVSPKTKRNLALGAAVGLLLGIALAVLRDRLDNTIKGRREIEAISGKALVGTIPFDKERKAHPAVDFQDLTQSASAEAFRELRTNLQFLEVDHPPRVIVVTSAIPSEGKTTTAVNLAVALAEAGHHVALVEGDLRRPRVSKYMGLIGSVGLSTVLAGQATVEEVLQPTKYEGLQAMASGPIPPNPSELLGSEASRALLVELRSRFDYVIVEGAPLRPVTDSAVLTTHADGALLVTRYGHTKSNELARAISNLETIGAHVLGVVLALTPQKKGDMYSYSYNYTADTNLPRQVVPPVPAPAPQGPVQHPTPAAAPTPSQAASPYPGSAQPVPPAPTETARTAASAAPYARARRPEVHTDPSTNGTDNPRFRK
;
A
#
# COMPACT_ATOMS: atom_id res chain seq x y z
N MET A 1 -14.49 -4.30 2.58
CA MET A 1 -13.42 -3.43 3.08
C MET A 1 -13.98 -2.61 4.22
N GLU A 2 -13.37 -2.72 5.36
CA GLU A 2 -13.76 -1.96 6.56
C GLU A 2 -13.16 -0.54 6.49
N ILE A 3 -13.78 0.42 7.18
CA ILE A 3 -13.30 1.82 7.27
C ILE A 3 -11.82 1.87 7.71
N GLN A 4 -11.38 0.93 8.52
CA GLN A 4 -10.00 0.79 8.99
C GLN A 4 -9.00 0.53 7.84
N ASP A 5 -9.41 -0.13 6.76
CA ASP A 5 -8.53 -0.39 5.62
C ASP A 5 -8.25 0.89 4.83
N TYR A 6 -9.27 1.75 4.66
CA TYR A 6 -9.06 3.07 4.03
C TYR A 6 -8.11 3.95 4.84
N LEU A 7 -8.23 3.95 6.17
CA LEU A 7 -7.31 4.71 7.03
C LEU A 7 -5.86 4.21 6.92
N LYS A 8 -5.66 2.89 6.80
CA LYS A 8 -4.31 2.31 6.56
C LYS A 8 -3.75 2.74 5.22
N ILE A 9 -4.56 2.74 4.15
CA ILE A 9 -4.16 3.18 2.81
C ILE A 9 -3.77 4.66 2.81
N LEU A 10 -4.60 5.53 3.40
CA LEU A 10 -4.31 6.95 3.51
C LEU A 10 -2.99 7.21 4.25
N LYS A 11 -2.77 6.51 5.39
CA LYS A 11 -1.55 6.63 6.17
C LYS A 11 -0.31 6.08 5.44
N ALA A 12 -0.47 5.01 4.65
CA ALA A 12 0.62 4.43 3.87
C ALA A 12 1.00 5.30 2.65
N ARG A 13 0.03 6.00 2.05
CA ARG A 13 0.18 6.75 0.80
C ARG A 13 0.01 8.28 0.97
N TRP A 14 0.17 8.80 2.19
CA TRP A 14 -0.03 10.21 2.50
C TRP A 14 0.81 11.16 1.64
N ILE A 15 2.00 10.74 1.19
CA ILE A 15 2.88 11.52 0.33
C ILE A 15 2.21 11.80 -1.02
N ILE A 16 1.50 10.83 -1.60
CA ILE A 16 0.77 11.01 -2.87
C ILE A 16 -0.28 12.09 -2.68
N ILE A 17 -1.05 12.02 -1.57
CA ILE A 17 -2.09 12.98 -1.25
C ILE A 17 -1.49 14.38 -1.05
N ALA A 18 -0.42 14.49 -0.29
CA ALA A 18 0.25 15.77 -0.04
C ALA A 18 0.77 16.40 -1.35
N VAL A 19 1.42 15.62 -2.20
CA VAL A 19 1.94 16.11 -3.49
C VAL A 19 0.81 16.57 -4.41
N THR A 20 -0.28 15.82 -4.53
CA THR A 20 -1.40 16.22 -5.38
C THR A 20 -2.09 17.49 -4.88
N VAL A 21 -2.25 17.66 -3.56
CA VAL A 21 -2.78 18.89 -2.97
C VAL A 21 -1.87 20.08 -3.27
N VAL A 22 -0.57 19.94 -3.08
CA VAL A 22 0.40 21.01 -3.36
C VAL A 22 0.37 21.40 -4.84
N VAL A 23 0.37 20.42 -5.76
CA VAL A 23 0.30 20.68 -7.20
C VAL A 23 -1.00 21.39 -7.58
N ALA A 24 -2.13 20.98 -7.01
CA ALA A 24 -3.43 21.61 -7.27
C ALA A 24 -3.48 23.05 -6.74
N ILE A 25 -2.93 23.32 -5.56
CA ILE A 25 -2.83 24.69 -5.00
C ILE A 25 -1.93 25.56 -5.88
N LEU A 26 -0.78 25.06 -6.30
CA LEU A 26 0.13 25.79 -7.19
C LEU A 26 -0.52 26.07 -8.55
N GLY A 27 -1.27 25.12 -9.09
CA GLY A 27 -2.06 25.33 -10.32
C GLY A 27 -3.12 26.41 -10.16
N ALA A 28 -3.88 26.39 -9.06
CA ALA A 28 -4.90 27.40 -8.75
C ALA A 28 -4.28 28.80 -8.52
N LEU A 29 -3.12 28.83 -7.87
CA LEU A 29 -2.37 30.08 -7.69
C LEU A 29 -1.86 30.63 -9.02
N GLY A 30 -1.26 29.77 -9.84
CA GLY A 30 -0.79 30.15 -11.19
C GLY A 30 -1.92 30.67 -12.06
N ALA A 31 -3.06 30.01 -12.08
CA ALA A 31 -4.24 30.47 -12.79
C ALA A 31 -4.74 31.83 -12.27
N SER A 32 -4.73 32.03 -10.94
CA SER A 32 -5.11 33.32 -10.35
C SER A 32 -4.10 34.45 -10.66
N LEU A 33 -2.82 34.15 -10.74
CA LEU A 33 -1.79 35.15 -11.06
C LEU A 33 -1.78 35.54 -12.55
N LEU A 34 -2.14 34.60 -13.43
CA LEU A 34 -2.23 34.84 -14.88
C LEU A 34 -3.53 35.56 -15.28
N THR A 35 -4.54 35.59 -14.40
CA THR A 35 -5.79 36.31 -14.64
C THR A 35 -5.61 37.78 -14.32
N THR A 36 -5.97 38.69 -15.26
CA THR A 36 -5.91 40.13 -15.05
C THR A 36 -6.80 40.54 -13.85
N PRO A 37 -6.25 41.26 -12.88
CA PRO A 37 -7.06 41.73 -11.77
C PRO A 37 -8.14 42.76 -12.25
N LEU A 38 -9.33 42.65 -11.69
CA LEU A 38 -10.43 43.57 -11.95
C LEU A 38 -10.81 44.28 -10.64
N TYR A 39 -10.96 45.59 -10.74
CA TYR A 39 -11.37 46.45 -9.63
C TYR A 39 -12.77 46.98 -9.86
N GLU A 40 -13.52 47.11 -8.81
CA GLU A 40 -14.86 47.72 -8.83
C GLU A 40 -14.84 49.07 -8.10
N SER A 41 -15.50 50.06 -8.72
CA SER A 41 -15.73 51.35 -8.13
C SER A 41 -17.21 51.70 -8.23
N SER A 42 -17.82 52.16 -7.14
CA SER A 42 -19.27 52.35 -7.07
C SER A 42 -19.61 53.78 -6.64
N ALA A 43 -20.44 54.46 -7.43
CA ALA A 43 -21.11 55.68 -7.04
C ALA A 43 -22.53 55.37 -6.51
N ARG A 44 -22.91 56.01 -5.41
CA ARG A 44 -24.28 55.89 -4.88
C ARG A 44 -25.11 57.08 -5.29
N MET A 45 -26.29 56.81 -5.83
CA MET A 45 -27.19 57.80 -6.38
C MET A 45 -28.52 57.76 -5.66
N PHE A 46 -29.14 58.90 -5.56
CA PHE A 46 -30.44 59.13 -4.90
C PHE A 46 -31.42 59.73 -5.91
N VAL A 47 -32.62 59.14 -6.00
CA VAL A 47 -33.70 59.61 -6.85
C VAL A 47 -34.64 60.44 -6.01
N SER A 48 -34.96 61.68 -6.47
CA SER A 48 -35.90 62.55 -5.83
C SER A 48 -36.93 63.07 -6.84
N THR A 49 -38.17 63.18 -6.45
CA THR A 49 -39.22 63.90 -7.19
C THR A 49 -39.43 65.24 -6.55
N SER A 50 -39.90 66.24 -7.34
CA SER A 50 -40.29 67.53 -6.84
C SER A 50 -41.46 67.31 -5.90
N GLY A 51 -41.23 67.41 -4.57
CA GLY A 51 -42.24 67.15 -3.54
C GLY A 51 -43.24 68.27 -3.41
N GLY A 52 -44.51 67.91 -3.22
CA GLY A 52 -45.55 68.80 -2.88
C GLY A 52 -45.48 69.31 -1.41
N ALA A 53 -46.25 70.36 -1.10
CA ALA A 53 -46.27 70.96 0.24
C ALA A 53 -47.01 70.12 1.29
N THR A 54 -47.73 69.06 0.91
CA THR A 54 -48.56 68.25 1.81
C THR A 54 -47.92 66.87 2.11
N VAL A 55 -48.23 66.26 3.27
CA VAL A 55 -47.75 64.92 3.69
C VAL A 55 -48.14 63.79 2.67
N SER A 56 -49.37 63.96 2.09
CA SER A 56 -49.86 62.99 1.09
C SER A 56 -49.07 63.05 -0.21
N GLU A 57 -48.76 64.28 -0.69
CA GLU A 57 -47.90 64.45 -1.89
C GLU A 57 -46.49 64.00 -1.66
N THR A 58 -45.94 64.20 -0.46
CA THR A 58 -44.61 63.67 -0.10
C THR A 58 -44.57 62.12 -0.11
N TYR A 59 -45.65 61.47 0.38
CA TYR A 59 -45.74 59.99 0.35
C TYR A 59 -45.89 59.49 -1.06
N GLN A 60 -46.73 60.06 -1.90
CA GLN A 60 -46.89 59.71 -3.31
C GLN A 60 -45.57 59.94 -4.10
N GLY A 61 -44.90 61.05 -3.83
CA GLY A 61 -43.63 61.39 -4.41
C GLY A 61 -42.56 60.34 -4.09
N ASN A 62 -42.56 59.79 -2.87
CA ASN A 62 -41.62 58.73 -2.47
C ASN A 62 -41.90 57.42 -3.20
N LEU A 63 -43.17 57.02 -3.35
CA LEU A 63 -43.54 55.82 -4.14
C LEU A 63 -43.16 55.97 -5.62
N THR A 64 -43.41 57.19 -6.20
CA THR A 64 -42.97 57.45 -7.58
C THR A 64 -41.46 57.43 -7.72
N SER A 65 -40.71 57.98 -6.76
CA SER A 65 -39.25 57.90 -6.76
C SER A 65 -38.74 56.46 -6.74
N GLN A 66 -39.38 55.57 -5.97
CA GLN A 66 -39.01 54.12 -5.96
C GLN A 66 -39.27 53.46 -7.31
N GLN A 67 -40.36 53.81 -8.01
CA GLN A 67 -40.64 53.30 -9.37
C GLN A 67 -39.62 53.80 -10.38
N LEU A 68 -39.20 55.05 -10.28
CA LEU A 68 -38.22 55.67 -11.17
C LEU A 68 -36.83 55.13 -10.98
N VAL A 69 -36.47 54.59 -9.79
CA VAL A 69 -35.18 53.96 -9.55
C VAL A 69 -34.90 52.83 -10.55
N ALA A 70 -35.91 51.99 -10.86
CA ALA A 70 -35.75 50.91 -11.81
C ALA A 70 -35.45 51.44 -13.23
N SER A 71 -36.22 52.45 -13.69
CA SER A 71 -36.03 53.07 -15.00
C SER A 71 -34.67 53.77 -15.13
N TYR A 72 -34.26 54.50 -14.10
CA TYR A 72 -32.95 55.18 -14.12
C TYR A 72 -31.77 54.20 -13.96
N SER A 73 -31.98 53.10 -13.26
CA SER A 73 -30.99 52.03 -13.23
C SER A 73 -30.77 51.38 -14.60
N GLU A 74 -31.83 51.22 -15.39
CA GLU A 74 -31.73 50.71 -16.77
C GLU A 74 -31.08 51.76 -17.69
N LEU A 75 -31.50 53.04 -17.57
CA LEU A 75 -30.85 54.13 -18.29
C LEU A 75 -29.34 54.22 -18.00
N ALA A 76 -28.95 54.01 -16.74
CA ALA A 76 -27.56 54.03 -16.28
C ALA A 76 -26.68 52.96 -16.95
N THR A 77 -27.25 51.88 -17.47
CA THR A 77 -26.54 50.82 -18.19
C THR A 77 -26.70 50.88 -19.70
N SER A 78 -27.32 51.96 -20.21
CA SER A 78 -27.62 52.11 -21.63
C SER A 78 -26.38 52.48 -22.47
N ASP A 79 -26.35 52.03 -23.72
CA ASP A 79 -25.33 52.41 -24.69
C ASP A 79 -25.36 53.92 -24.98
N ALA A 80 -26.55 54.57 -24.85
CA ALA A 80 -26.71 56.02 -25.06
C ALA A 80 -25.95 56.82 -24.01
N LEU A 81 -26.07 56.45 -22.72
CA LEU A 81 -25.32 57.09 -21.64
C LEU A 81 -23.83 56.82 -21.78
N ALA A 82 -23.46 55.57 -22.11
CA ALA A 82 -22.06 55.20 -22.33
C ALA A 82 -21.43 56.02 -23.48
N ALA A 83 -22.15 56.31 -24.57
CA ALA A 83 -21.69 57.15 -25.65
C ALA A 83 -21.46 58.61 -25.19
N ARG A 84 -22.33 59.19 -24.33
CA ARG A 84 -22.13 60.53 -23.75
C ARG A 84 -20.85 60.57 -22.90
N VAL A 85 -20.65 59.56 -22.07
CA VAL A 85 -19.44 59.47 -21.21
C VAL A 85 -18.15 59.36 -22.05
N LEU A 86 -18.16 58.63 -23.18
CA LEU A 86 -17.01 58.55 -24.06
C LEU A 86 -16.62 59.87 -24.71
N ASN A 87 -17.58 60.81 -24.86
CA ASN A 87 -17.30 62.15 -25.36
C ASN A 87 -16.60 63.03 -24.32
N VAL A 88 -16.88 62.81 -23.04
CA VAL A 88 -16.32 63.59 -21.92
C VAL A 88 -15.01 62.95 -21.44
N LEU A 89 -14.95 61.60 -21.39
CA LEU A 89 -13.81 60.84 -20.92
C LEU A 89 -13.25 59.98 -22.07
N PRO A 90 -12.21 60.43 -22.77
CA PRO A 90 -11.63 59.70 -23.89
C PRO A 90 -10.93 58.40 -23.42
N LEU A 91 -11.64 57.25 -23.56
CA LEU A 91 -11.19 55.92 -23.15
C LEU A 91 -10.55 55.13 -24.36
N GLY A 92 -9.73 55.74 -25.14
CA GLY A 92 -8.95 55.20 -26.27
C GLY A 92 -9.39 53.86 -26.83
N GLY A 93 -10.25 53.85 -27.88
CA GLY A 93 -10.65 52.65 -28.61
C GLY A 93 -11.77 51.80 -28.01
N MET A 94 -12.43 52.24 -26.93
CA MET A 94 -13.59 51.57 -26.32
C MET A 94 -14.89 52.00 -27.00
N SER A 95 -15.74 51.04 -27.39
CA SER A 95 -17.08 51.35 -27.90
C SER A 95 -18.08 51.59 -26.77
N ALA A 96 -19.20 52.27 -27.04
CA ALA A 96 -20.27 52.49 -26.07
C ALA A 96 -20.80 51.17 -25.49
N ALA A 97 -21.02 50.16 -26.30
CA ALA A 97 -21.45 48.83 -25.86
C ALA A 97 -20.41 48.13 -24.95
N GLN A 98 -19.12 48.32 -25.23
CA GLN A 98 -18.06 47.80 -24.35
C GLN A 98 -18.02 48.53 -23.02
N LEU A 99 -18.24 49.82 -22.98
CA LEU A 99 -18.35 50.58 -21.73
C LEU A 99 -19.59 50.17 -20.95
N ALA A 100 -20.74 50.11 -21.59
CA ALA A 100 -22.01 49.70 -20.96
C ALA A 100 -21.90 48.30 -20.33
N SER A 101 -21.21 47.36 -20.97
CA SER A 101 -20.99 45.99 -20.43
C SER A 101 -20.16 45.96 -19.15
N LYS A 102 -19.38 47.00 -18.87
CA LYS A 102 -18.58 47.14 -17.63
C LYS A 102 -19.34 47.80 -16.49
N VAL A 103 -20.54 48.31 -16.78
CA VAL A 103 -21.38 49.05 -15.83
C VAL A 103 -22.50 48.17 -15.32
N LYS A 104 -22.74 48.19 -14.04
CA LYS A 104 -23.86 47.53 -13.38
C LYS A 104 -24.60 48.56 -12.51
N ALA A 105 -25.89 48.66 -12.70
CA ALA A 105 -26.74 49.41 -11.79
C ALA A 105 -27.50 48.41 -10.89
N SER A 106 -27.56 48.67 -9.61
CA SER A 106 -28.29 47.85 -8.65
C SER A 106 -29.06 48.72 -7.67
N SER A 107 -30.38 48.54 -7.60
CA SER A 107 -31.22 49.23 -6.62
C SER A 107 -31.29 48.43 -5.31
N THR A 108 -31.46 49.16 -4.21
CA THR A 108 -31.82 48.57 -2.93
C THR A 108 -33.33 48.51 -2.83
N PRO A 109 -33.98 47.36 -2.65
CA PRO A 109 -35.42 47.24 -2.55
C PRO A 109 -35.99 48.21 -1.52
N ASP A 110 -37.18 48.78 -1.81
CA ASP A 110 -37.94 49.71 -0.96
C ASP A 110 -37.18 50.99 -0.59
N THR A 111 -36.19 51.37 -1.38
CA THR A 111 -35.44 52.62 -1.21
C THR A 111 -35.38 53.42 -2.51
N VAL A 112 -35.04 54.69 -2.39
CA VAL A 112 -34.80 55.60 -3.52
C VAL A 112 -33.33 55.67 -3.91
N LEU A 113 -32.52 54.69 -3.45
CA LEU A 113 -31.10 54.61 -3.68
C LEU A 113 -30.79 53.52 -4.69
N PHE A 114 -29.81 53.77 -5.56
CA PHE A 114 -29.19 52.77 -6.38
C PHE A 114 -27.69 52.98 -6.47
N ASN A 115 -26.96 51.89 -6.71
CA ASN A 115 -25.53 51.90 -6.88
C ASN A 115 -25.17 51.73 -8.35
N LEU A 116 -24.30 52.56 -8.84
CA LEU A 116 -23.70 52.48 -10.16
C LEU A 116 -22.29 51.95 -9.98
N THR A 117 -22.06 50.71 -10.37
CA THR A 117 -20.77 50.01 -10.19
C THR A 117 -20.09 49.78 -11.53
N VAL A 118 -18.85 50.19 -11.63
CA VAL A 118 -17.99 49.99 -12.81
C VAL A 118 -16.85 49.06 -12.51
N THR A 119 -16.60 48.13 -13.42
CA THR A 119 -15.51 47.13 -13.29
C THR A 119 -14.45 47.40 -14.36
N ASP A 120 -13.19 47.64 -13.95
CA ASP A 120 -12.07 47.85 -14.88
C ASP A 120 -10.76 47.29 -14.33
N PRO A 121 -9.77 46.92 -15.19
CA PRO A 121 -8.43 46.51 -14.75
C PRO A 121 -7.62 47.58 -14.00
N SER A 122 -7.94 48.90 -14.17
CA SER A 122 -7.31 49.99 -13.41
C SER A 122 -8.31 50.53 -12.39
N PRO A 123 -7.95 50.61 -11.09
CA PRO A 123 -8.83 51.16 -10.04
C PRO A 123 -9.15 52.63 -10.25
N GLU A 124 -8.19 53.42 -10.75
CA GLU A 124 -8.39 54.84 -11.05
C GLU A 124 -9.40 55.01 -12.21
N ARG A 125 -9.23 54.19 -13.25
CA ARG A 125 -10.12 54.22 -14.43
C ARG A 125 -11.55 53.79 -14.07
N ALA A 126 -11.71 52.78 -13.21
CA ALA A 126 -13.01 52.36 -12.69
C ALA A 126 -13.72 53.50 -11.93
N ARG A 127 -12.95 54.21 -11.08
CA ARG A 127 -13.45 55.41 -10.36
C ARG A 127 -13.89 56.53 -11.31
N ASP A 128 -13.02 56.87 -12.28
CA ASP A 128 -13.25 57.99 -13.18
C ASP A 128 -14.47 57.73 -14.09
N ILE A 129 -14.60 56.51 -14.59
CA ILE A 129 -15.75 56.08 -15.37
C ILE A 129 -17.01 56.12 -14.52
N ALA A 130 -17.00 55.59 -13.29
CA ALA A 130 -18.17 55.58 -12.42
C ALA A 130 -18.66 56.97 -12.07
N ASN A 131 -17.74 57.92 -11.81
CA ASN A 131 -18.07 59.29 -11.52
C ASN A 131 -18.58 60.05 -12.79
N ALA A 132 -17.97 59.82 -13.94
CA ALA A 132 -18.42 60.37 -15.21
C ALA A 132 -19.83 59.86 -15.58
N MET A 133 -20.08 58.55 -15.42
CA MET A 133 -21.40 57.94 -15.64
C MET A 133 -22.46 58.55 -14.70
N ALA A 134 -22.11 58.74 -13.43
CA ALA A 134 -23.01 59.35 -12.45
C ALA A 134 -23.35 60.83 -12.80
N THR A 135 -22.37 61.60 -13.26
CA THR A 135 -22.53 62.98 -13.69
C THR A 135 -23.39 63.08 -14.95
N GLU A 136 -23.05 62.31 -15.98
CA GLU A 136 -23.79 62.31 -17.24
C GLU A 136 -25.23 61.78 -17.07
N LEU A 137 -25.42 60.77 -16.20
CA LEU A 137 -26.77 60.30 -15.87
C LEU A 137 -27.61 61.40 -15.19
N THR A 138 -27.01 62.13 -14.26
CA THR A 138 -27.69 63.27 -13.60
C THR A 138 -28.14 64.32 -14.62
N GLU A 139 -27.26 64.63 -15.56
CA GLU A 139 -27.58 65.62 -16.61
C GLU A 139 -28.63 65.09 -17.61
N GLN A 140 -28.50 63.83 -18.03
CA GLN A 140 -29.46 63.21 -18.95
C GLN A 140 -30.85 63.10 -18.35
N VAL A 141 -30.94 62.71 -17.07
CA VAL A 141 -32.27 62.72 -16.36
C VAL A 141 -32.82 64.11 -16.23
N ARG A 142 -31.97 65.11 -15.94
CA ARG A 142 -32.41 66.50 -15.90
C ARG A 142 -32.96 66.95 -17.25
N GLU A 143 -32.33 66.64 -18.35
CA GLU A 143 -32.78 66.92 -19.72
C GLU A 143 -34.14 66.24 -20.02
N LEU A 144 -34.34 65.02 -19.63
CA LEU A 144 -35.54 64.21 -19.87
C LEU A 144 -36.75 64.69 -19.03
N GLU A 145 -36.48 65.06 -17.79
CA GLU A 145 -37.51 65.42 -16.82
C GLU A 145 -37.89 66.94 -16.83
N THR A 146 -37.13 67.77 -17.56
CA THR A 146 -37.39 69.17 -17.71
C THR A 146 -38.52 69.38 -18.73
N PRO A 147 -39.63 69.99 -18.37
CA PRO A 147 -40.76 70.26 -19.28
C PRO A 147 -40.33 71.13 -20.47
N ALA A 148 -40.91 70.91 -21.66
CA ALA A 148 -40.63 71.67 -22.89
C ALA A 148 -40.94 73.16 -22.83
N ASN A 149 -41.82 73.57 -21.90
CA ASN A 149 -42.22 74.96 -21.66
C ASN A 149 -41.34 75.67 -20.62
N GLY A 150 -40.24 75.02 -20.15
CA GLY A 150 -39.40 75.53 -19.09
C GLY A 150 -40.01 75.30 -17.69
N GLY A 151 -39.19 75.18 -16.71
CA GLY A 151 -39.54 74.89 -15.32
C GLY A 151 -38.54 73.92 -14.65
N ASP A 152 -38.79 73.65 -13.37
CA ASP A 152 -37.97 72.68 -12.63
C ASP A 152 -38.27 71.24 -13.09
N PRO A 153 -37.29 70.35 -13.15
CA PRO A 153 -37.49 68.97 -13.51
C PRO A 153 -38.44 68.29 -12.52
N ALA A 154 -39.34 67.43 -13.03
CA ALA A 154 -40.30 66.68 -12.25
C ALA A 154 -39.66 65.64 -11.31
N ALA A 155 -38.55 65.11 -11.75
CA ALA A 155 -37.69 64.18 -10.96
C ALA A 155 -36.22 64.46 -11.23
N GLY A 156 -35.36 63.99 -10.39
CA GLY A 156 -33.92 64.15 -10.56
C GLY A 156 -33.10 63.03 -9.86
N VAL A 157 -31.96 62.86 -10.35
CA VAL A 157 -30.96 61.97 -9.76
C VAL A 157 -29.80 62.79 -9.24
N LYS A 158 -29.36 62.50 -8.02
CA LYS A 158 -28.22 63.22 -7.40
C LYS A 158 -27.20 62.15 -6.90
N THR A 159 -25.91 62.45 -7.10
CA THR A 159 -24.85 61.61 -6.53
C THR A 159 -24.77 61.88 -5.03
N PHE A 160 -25.10 60.87 -4.23
CA PHE A 160 -25.01 60.88 -2.77
C PHE A 160 -23.58 60.61 -2.29
N GLN A 161 -22.88 59.64 -2.96
CA GLN A 161 -21.52 59.30 -2.68
C GLN A 161 -20.77 59.08 -4.00
N GLN A 162 -19.67 59.79 -4.18
CA GLN A 162 -18.81 59.60 -5.34
C GLN A 162 -18.08 58.25 -5.25
N ALA A 163 -17.74 57.71 -6.40
CA ALA A 163 -16.94 56.51 -6.50
C ALA A 163 -15.48 56.78 -6.09
N GLU A 164 -14.93 55.88 -5.32
CA GLU A 164 -13.51 55.88 -4.90
C GLU A 164 -12.74 54.74 -5.57
N ALA A 165 -11.43 54.93 -5.76
CA ALA A 165 -10.58 53.90 -6.30
C ALA A 165 -10.38 52.75 -5.28
N SER A 166 -10.82 51.55 -5.61
CA SER A 166 -10.65 50.38 -4.75
C SER A 166 -9.20 49.87 -4.75
N SER A 167 -8.61 49.71 -3.60
CA SER A 167 -7.25 49.11 -3.48
C SER A 167 -7.24 47.59 -3.60
N THR A 168 -8.41 46.93 -3.56
CA THR A 168 -8.50 45.45 -3.58
C THR A 168 -9.25 44.99 -4.83
N PRO A 169 -8.69 44.06 -5.60
CA PRO A 169 -9.36 43.48 -6.75
C PRO A 169 -10.53 42.58 -6.32
N VAL A 170 -11.65 42.65 -7.05
CA VAL A 170 -12.81 41.77 -6.86
C VAL A 170 -12.68 40.43 -7.60
N SER A 171 -11.80 40.39 -8.59
CA SER A 171 -11.44 39.18 -9.37
C SER A 171 -9.95 39.21 -9.68
N PRO A 172 -9.29 38.02 -9.70
CA PRO A 172 -9.78 36.72 -9.26
C PRO A 172 -9.93 36.61 -7.74
N LYS A 173 -10.89 35.83 -7.29
CA LYS A 173 -11.07 35.52 -5.86
C LYS A 173 -10.05 34.47 -5.41
N THR A 174 -8.79 34.88 -5.26
CA THR A 174 -7.64 34.01 -5.02
C THR A 174 -7.84 33.06 -3.83
N LYS A 175 -8.36 33.55 -2.70
CA LYS A 175 -8.64 32.72 -1.51
C LYS A 175 -9.63 31.59 -1.83
N ARG A 176 -10.69 31.88 -2.58
CA ARG A 176 -11.70 30.89 -2.99
C ARG A 176 -11.10 29.89 -3.99
N ASN A 177 -10.29 30.34 -4.94
CA ASN A 177 -9.64 29.49 -5.93
C ASN A 177 -8.64 28.54 -5.28
N LEU A 178 -7.84 29.01 -4.31
CA LEU A 178 -6.95 28.15 -3.54
C LEU A 178 -7.70 27.10 -2.71
N ALA A 179 -8.80 27.50 -2.05
CA ALA A 179 -9.62 26.56 -1.29
C ALA A 179 -10.22 25.46 -2.19
N LEU A 180 -10.73 25.85 -3.37
CA LEU A 180 -11.23 24.90 -4.37
C LEU A 180 -10.10 24.02 -4.90
N GLY A 181 -8.92 24.57 -5.20
CA GLY A 181 -7.75 23.82 -5.61
C GLY A 181 -7.34 22.79 -4.57
N ALA A 182 -7.31 23.18 -3.29
CA ALA A 182 -7.00 22.26 -2.18
C ALA A 182 -8.03 21.12 -2.07
N ALA A 183 -9.33 21.41 -2.18
CA ALA A 183 -10.40 20.41 -2.12
C ALA A 183 -10.31 19.42 -3.30
N VAL A 184 -10.14 19.91 -4.52
CA VAL A 184 -9.96 19.07 -5.71
C VAL A 184 -8.69 18.23 -5.60
N GLY A 185 -7.57 18.85 -5.17
CA GLY A 185 -6.30 18.15 -4.95
C GLY A 185 -6.41 17.03 -3.92
N LEU A 186 -7.16 17.25 -2.84
CA LEU A 186 -7.42 16.25 -1.80
C LEU A 186 -8.23 15.07 -2.35
N LEU A 187 -9.33 15.34 -3.06
CA LEU A 187 -10.16 14.29 -3.66
C LEU A 187 -9.38 13.44 -4.68
N LEU A 188 -8.65 14.10 -5.57
CA LEU A 188 -7.79 13.42 -6.55
C LEU A 188 -6.66 12.63 -5.87
N GLY A 189 -6.06 13.19 -4.82
CA GLY A 189 -5.02 12.54 -4.05
C GLY A 189 -5.50 11.26 -3.36
N ILE A 190 -6.68 11.30 -2.76
CA ILE A 190 -7.32 10.11 -2.17
C ILE A 190 -7.62 9.06 -3.26
N ALA A 191 -8.21 9.48 -4.38
CA ALA A 191 -8.52 8.58 -5.48
C ALA A 191 -7.26 7.89 -6.04
N LEU A 192 -6.17 8.65 -6.26
CA LEU A 192 -4.89 8.13 -6.72
C LEU A 192 -4.23 7.21 -5.68
N ALA A 193 -4.32 7.53 -4.39
CA ALA A 193 -3.79 6.69 -3.31
C ALA A 193 -4.50 5.33 -3.27
N VAL A 194 -5.83 5.31 -3.36
CA VAL A 194 -6.65 4.09 -3.42
C VAL A 194 -6.37 3.31 -4.70
N LEU A 195 -6.32 3.97 -5.85
CA LEU A 195 -6.01 3.33 -7.13
C LEU A 195 -4.62 2.66 -7.09
N ARG A 196 -3.60 3.37 -6.60
CA ARG A 196 -2.25 2.82 -6.47
C ARG A 196 -2.19 1.63 -5.54
N ASP A 197 -2.96 1.65 -4.45
CA ASP A 197 -3.01 0.52 -3.51
C ASP A 197 -3.72 -0.69 -4.12
N ARG A 198 -4.77 -0.47 -4.92
CA ARG A 198 -5.46 -1.53 -5.66
C ARG A 198 -4.62 -2.17 -6.76
N LEU A 199 -3.72 -1.42 -7.35
CA LEU A 199 -2.77 -1.90 -8.37
C LEU A 199 -1.51 -2.54 -7.76
N ASP A 200 -1.31 -2.41 -6.44
CA ASP A 200 -0.18 -2.99 -5.73
C ASP A 200 -0.48 -4.45 -5.38
N ASN A 201 0.02 -5.36 -6.21
CA ASN A 201 -0.11 -6.81 -6.05
C ASN A 201 1.09 -7.46 -5.35
N THR A 202 1.85 -6.69 -4.56
CA THR A 202 2.96 -7.21 -3.79
C THR A 202 2.50 -7.90 -2.52
N ILE A 203 3.21 -8.96 -2.15
CA ILE A 203 2.92 -9.78 -0.96
C ILE A 203 3.30 -9.02 0.31
N LYS A 204 2.34 -8.91 1.26
CA LYS A 204 2.51 -8.18 2.52
C LYS A 204 2.08 -8.96 3.76
N GLY A 205 1.60 -10.19 3.60
CA GLY A 205 1.12 -10.95 4.75
C GLY A 205 0.86 -12.42 4.53
N ARG A 206 0.63 -13.11 5.66
CA ARG A 206 0.35 -14.55 5.71
C ARG A 206 -0.82 -14.96 4.82
N ARG A 207 -1.97 -14.27 4.93
CA ARG A 207 -3.19 -14.62 4.19
C ARG A 207 -3.01 -14.58 2.67
N GLU A 208 -2.22 -13.64 2.17
CA GLU A 208 -1.91 -13.53 0.75
C GLU A 208 -1.04 -14.69 0.28
N ILE A 209 -0.02 -15.08 1.08
CA ILE A 209 0.85 -16.21 0.79
C ILE A 209 0.04 -17.49 0.74
N GLU A 210 -0.74 -17.79 1.77
CA GLU A 210 -1.55 -19.00 1.87
C GLU A 210 -2.60 -19.09 0.75
N ALA A 211 -3.25 -17.97 0.39
CA ALA A 211 -4.22 -17.92 -0.69
C ALA A 211 -3.60 -18.15 -2.08
N ILE A 212 -2.35 -17.68 -2.30
CA ILE A 212 -1.67 -17.80 -3.59
C ILE A 212 -0.99 -19.16 -3.73
N SER A 213 -0.35 -19.62 -2.65
CA SER A 213 0.54 -20.78 -2.67
C SER A 213 -0.16 -22.08 -2.30
N GLY A 214 -1.27 -22.03 -1.57
CA GLY A 214 -1.84 -23.20 -0.90
C GLY A 214 -0.88 -23.84 0.13
N LYS A 215 0.25 -23.18 0.43
CA LYS A 215 1.31 -23.67 1.34
C LYS A 215 1.36 -22.81 2.61
N ALA A 216 1.85 -23.37 3.69
CA ALA A 216 2.00 -22.68 4.96
C ALA A 216 3.08 -21.58 4.90
N LEU A 217 2.84 -20.46 5.59
CA LEU A 217 3.90 -19.52 5.95
C LEU A 217 4.69 -20.11 7.12
N VAL A 218 5.92 -20.58 6.84
CA VAL A 218 6.77 -21.27 7.82
C VAL A 218 7.48 -20.30 8.75
N GLY A 219 7.82 -19.10 8.26
CA GLY A 219 8.51 -18.11 9.08
C GLY A 219 8.41 -16.69 8.52
N THR A 220 8.61 -15.72 9.39
CA THR A 220 8.63 -14.30 9.06
C THR A 220 9.91 -13.67 9.57
N ILE A 221 10.80 -13.24 8.68
CA ILE A 221 12.10 -12.67 9.03
C ILE A 221 12.04 -11.14 8.95
N PRO A 222 12.27 -10.42 10.03
CA PRO A 222 12.22 -8.96 10.04
C PRO A 222 13.41 -8.34 9.29
N PHE A 223 13.22 -7.12 8.78
CA PHE A 223 14.29 -6.32 8.19
C PHE A 223 15.20 -5.78 9.29
N ASP A 224 16.48 -6.14 9.22
CA ASP A 224 17.52 -5.70 10.12
C ASP A 224 18.56 -4.88 9.34
N LYS A 225 18.82 -3.65 9.79
CA LYS A 225 19.79 -2.75 9.14
C LYS A 225 21.24 -3.20 9.35
N GLU A 226 21.53 -3.81 10.48
CA GLU A 226 22.88 -4.23 10.86
C GLU A 226 23.36 -5.41 10.02
N ARG A 227 22.42 -6.21 9.49
CA ARG A 227 22.72 -7.35 8.61
C ARG A 227 23.23 -7.01 7.23
N LYS A 228 23.18 -5.76 6.80
CA LYS A 228 23.87 -5.36 5.57
C LYS A 228 25.38 -5.54 5.66
N ALA A 229 25.95 -5.34 6.84
CA ALA A 229 27.38 -5.51 7.10
C ALA A 229 27.71 -6.95 7.54
N HIS A 230 26.85 -7.59 8.32
CA HIS A 230 27.04 -8.91 8.90
C HIS A 230 25.83 -9.81 8.60
N PRO A 231 25.82 -10.51 7.44
CA PRO A 231 24.64 -11.27 7.00
C PRO A 231 24.32 -12.50 7.88
N ALA A 232 25.33 -13.09 8.53
CA ALA A 232 25.11 -14.16 9.50
C ALA A 232 24.77 -13.59 10.89
N VAL A 233 23.75 -14.16 11.54
CA VAL A 233 23.35 -13.81 12.90
C VAL A 233 24.38 -14.30 13.88
N ASP A 234 24.74 -13.46 14.84
CA ASP A 234 25.40 -13.91 16.04
C ASP A 234 24.30 -14.31 17.05
N PHE A 235 24.12 -15.62 17.22
CA PHE A 235 23.13 -16.16 18.15
C PHE A 235 23.63 -16.16 19.59
N GLN A 236 24.94 -15.92 19.83
CA GLN A 236 25.55 -15.86 21.15
C GLN A 236 25.45 -14.44 21.74
N ASP A 237 25.15 -13.44 20.93
CA ASP A 237 24.90 -12.11 21.44
C ASP A 237 23.60 -12.12 22.26
N LEU A 238 23.75 -11.91 23.58
CA LEU A 238 22.67 -11.89 24.56
C LEU A 238 21.67 -10.75 24.35
N THR A 239 21.97 -9.81 23.48
CA THR A 239 20.99 -8.83 22.98
C THR A 239 20.01 -9.57 22.08
N GLN A 240 18.80 -9.80 22.56
CA GLN A 240 17.70 -10.50 21.88
C GLN A 240 17.40 -9.85 20.50
N SER A 241 18.17 -10.23 19.50
CA SER A 241 17.92 -9.80 18.13
C SER A 241 16.61 -10.42 17.67
N ALA A 242 15.61 -9.58 17.33
CA ALA A 242 14.35 -10.04 16.76
C ALA A 242 14.53 -10.98 15.54
N SER A 243 15.67 -10.85 14.88
CA SER A 243 16.03 -11.70 13.78
C SER A 243 16.57 -13.07 14.23
N ALA A 244 17.30 -13.16 15.34
CA ALA A 244 17.74 -14.45 15.89
C ALA A 244 16.52 -15.27 16.30
N GLU A 245 15.57 -14.64 16.99
CA GLU A 245 14.33 -15.29 17.39
C GLU A 245 13.49 -15.75 16.20
N ALA A 246 13.40 -14.93 15.15
CA ALA A 246 12.70 -15.31 13.93
C ALA A 246 13.32 -16.54 13.23
N PHE A 247 14.64 -16.72 13.28
CA PHE A 247 15.28 -17.92 12.76
C PHE A 247 15.13 -19.13 13.68
N ARG A 248 15.08 -18.96 15.01
CA ARG A 248 14.72 -20.04 15.94
C ARG A 248 13.27 -20.50 15.72
N GLU A 249 12.34 -19.57 15.54
CA GLU A 249 10.95 -19.87 15.16
C GLU A 249 10.87 -20.61 13.82
N LEU A 250 11.60 -20.14 12.80
CA LEU A 250 11.65 -20.79 11.48
C LEU A 250 12.17 -22.22 11.60
N ARG A 251 13.25 -22.45 12.35
CA ARG A 251 13.79 -23.79 12.64
C ARG A 251 12.73 -24.67 13.28
N THR A 252 12.09 -24.19 14.34
CA THR A 252 11.06 -24.94 15.06
C THR A 252 9.90 -25.30 14.14
N ASN A 253 9.38 -24.35 13.39
CA ASN A 253 8.28 -24.59 12.46
C ASN A 253 8.66 -25.60 11.35
N LEU A 254 9.90 -25.56 10.89
CA LEU A 254 10.42 -26.51 9.90
C LEU A 254 10.42 -27.94 10.42
N GLN A 255 10.79 -28.15 11.69
CA GLN A 255 10.82 -29.48 12.32
C GLN A 255 9.43 -30.09 12.50
N PHE A 256 8.38 -29.26 12.55
CA PHE A 256 6.99 -29.69 12.71
C PHE A 256 6.19 -29.70 11.39
N LEU A 257 6.80 -29.38 10.24
CA LEU A 257 6.09 -29.38 8.96
C LEU A 257 5.59 -30.79 8.56
N GLU A 258 6.41 -31.81 8.77
CA GLU A 258 6.11 -33.20 8.48
C GLU A 258 6.59 -34.06 9.66
N VAL A 259 5.69 -34.39 10.56
CA VAL A 259 6.04 -35.06 11.83
C VAL A 259 6.58 -36.46 11.60
N ASP A 260 6.03 -37.20 10.64
CA ASP A 260 6.42 -38.59 10.35
C ASP A 260 7.71 -38.70 9.51
N HIS A 261 7.96 -37.70 8.65
CA HIS A 261 9.10 -37.66 7.73
C HIS A 261 9.70 -36.25 7.68
N PRO A 262 10.38 -35.79 8.74
CA PRO A 262 10.91 -34.43 8.78
C PRO A 262 11.92 -34.20 7.65
N PRO A 263 11.81 -33.08 6.89
CA PRO A 263 12.69 -32.80 5.77
C PRO A 263 14.11 -32.56 6.27
N ARG A 264 15.09 -33.25 5.68
CA ARG A 264 16.51 -33.19 6.03
C ARG A 264 17.35 -32.50 4.96
N VAL A 265 17.02 -32.72 3.68
CA VAL A 265 17.69 -32.07 2.54
C VAL A 265 16.74 -30.99 2.00
N ILE A 266 17.05 -29.72 2.25
CA ILE A 266 16.16 -28.59 2.01
C ILE A 266 16.83 -27.61 1.06
N VAL A 267 16.18 -27.34 -0.08
CA VAL A 267 16.61 -26.30 -1.01
C VAL A 267 15.98 -24.97 -0.63
N VAL A 268 16.79 -23.99 -0.26
CA VAL A 268 16.33 -22.63 0.00
C VAL A 268 16.48 -21.80 -1.27
N THR A 269 15.36 -21.43 -1.86
CA THR A 269 15.31 -20.67 -3.11
C THR A 269 14.32 -19.49 -3.03
N SER A 270 14.12 -18.79 -4.13
CA SER A 270 13.21 -17.63 -4.19
C SER A 270 12.59 -17.48 -5.58
N ALA A 271 11.48 -16.73 -5.70
CA ALA A 271 10.87 -16.47 -6.99
C ALA A 271 11.75 -15.59 -7.88
N ILE A 272 12.30 -14.51 -7.33
CA ILE A 272 13.14 -13.53 -8.02
C ILE A 272 14.44 -13.23 -7.23
N PRO A 273 15.44 -12.60 -7.86
CA PRO A 273 16.67 -12.20 -7.17
C PRO A 273 16.40 -11.19 -6.02
N SER A 274 17.29 -11.19 -5.00
CA SER A 274 17.31 -10.22 -3.89
C SER A 274 16.11 -10.31 -2.91
N GLU A 275 15.56 -11.51 -2.75
CA GLU A 275 14.50 -11.78 -1.75
C GLU A 275 15.04 -12.23 -0.39
N GLY A 276 16.34 -12.42 -0.24
CA GLY A 276 16.97 -12.80 1.02
C GLY A 276 17.27 -14.30 1.14
N LYS A 277 17.20 -15.09 0.04
CA LYS A 277 17.45 -16.53 0.04
C LYS A 277 18.76 -16.94 0.72
N THR A 278 19.90 -16.33 0.33
CA THR A 278 21.21 -16.64 0.90
C THR A 278 21.27 -16.32 2.40
N THR A 279 20.73 -15.17 2.81
CA THR A 279 20.64 -14.80 4.23
C THR A 279 19.78 -15.80 5.00
N THR A 280 18.67 -16.24 4.42
CA THR A 280 17.77 -17.23 5.04
C THR A 280 18.45 -18.59 5.15
N ALA A 281 19.11 -19.08 4.09
CA ALA A 281 19.80 -20.37 4.09
C ALA A 281 20.93 -20.41 5.13
N VAL A 282 21.79 -19.39 5.13
CA VAL A 282 22.91 -19.28 6.09
C VAL A 282 22.41 -19.27 7.52
N ASN A 283 21.44 -18.40 7.85
CA ASN A 283 20.98 -18.26 9.23
C ASN A 283 20.10 -19.43 9.70
N LEU A 284 19.39 -20.10 8.80
CA LEU A 284 18.68 -21.35 9.12
C LEU A 284 19.69 -22.45 9.47
N ALA A 285 20.76 -22.59 8.67
CA ALA A 285 21.81 -23.55 8.93
C ALA A 285 22.52 -23.30 10.28
N VAL A 286 22.80 -22.01 10.59
CA VAL A 286 23.37 -21.62 11.90
C VAL A 286 22.39 -21.91 13.03
N ALA A 287 21.09 -21.60 12.89
CA ALA A 287 20.07 -21.86 13.90
C ALA A 287 19.86 -23.36 14.18
N LEU A 288 20.01 -24.20 13.15
CA LEU A 288 19.98 -25.67 13.31
C LEU A 288 21.21 -26.17 14.05
N ALA A 289 22.41 -25.69 13.70
CA ALA A 289 23.65 -26.04 14.36
C ALA A 289 23.66 -25.58 15.84
N GLU A 290 23.16 -24.38 16.14
CA GLU A 290 22.99 -23.89 17.52
C GLU A 290 22.08 -24.80 18.37
N ALA A 291 21.14 -25.48 17.74
CA ALA A 291 20.31 -26.48 18.42
C ALA A 291 20.97 -27.85 18.63
N GLY A 292 22.26 -27.98 18.28
CA GLY A 292 23.06 -29.21 18.48
C GLY A 292 22.98 -30.19 17.31
N HIS A 293 22.43 -29.80 16.15
CA HIS A 293 22.41 -30.65 14.95
C HIS A 293 23.70 -30.52 14.16
N HIS A 294 24.11 -31.63 13.50
CA HIS A 294 25.16 -31.61 12.49
C HIS A 294 24.56 -31.15 11.15
N VAL A 295 25.04 -30.02 10.63
CA VAL A 295 24.45 -29.35 9.47
C VAL A 295 25.48 -29.17 8.37
N ALA A 296 25.10 -29.51 7.13
CA ALA A 296 25.84 -29.15 5.93
C ALA A 296 25.11 -27.97 5.23
N LEU A 297 25.84 -26.87 4.99
CA LEU A 297 25.37 -25.75 4.16
C LEU A 297 26.07 -25.84 2.79
N VAL A 298 25.30 -26.01 1.73
CA VAL A 298 25.82 -26.17 0.36
C VAL A 298 25.44 -24.97 -0.49
N GLU A 299 26.42 -24.34 -1.14
CA GLU A 299 26.21 -23.24 -2.09
C GLU A 299 25.87 -23.77 -3.48
N GLY A 300 24.57 -23.90 -3.77
CA GLY A 300 24.04 -24.43 -5.03
C GLY A 300 23.69 -23.34 -6.06
N ASP A 301 23.78 -22.05 -5.74
CA ASP A 301 23.71 -20.96 -6.72
C ASP A 301 25.04 -20.80 -7.45
N LEU A 302 25.32 -21.74 -8.38
CA LEU A 302 26.56 -21.76 -9.16
C LEU A 302 26.74 -20.57 -10.10
N ARG A 303 25.68 -19.73 -10.27
CA ARG A 303 25.73 -18.56 -11.16
C ARG A 303 26.13 -17.30 -10.44
N ARG A 304 25.68 -17.10 -9.20
CA ARG A 304 25.93 -15.92 -8.37
C ARG A 304 26.23 -16.31 -6.93
N PRO A 305 27.31 -17.04 -6.68
CA PRO A 305 27.65 -17.54 -5.35
C PRO A 305 27.86 -16.38 -4.35
N ARG A 306 27.37 -16.57 -3.12
CA ARG A 306 27.50 -15.60 -2.03
C ARG A 306 27.73 -16.22 -0.67
N VAL A 307 27.42 -17.50 -0.48
CA VAL A 307 27.59 -18.20 0.80
C VAL A 307 29.07 -18.19 1.22
N SER A 308 29.98 -18.48 0.28
CA SER A 308 31.41 -18.45 0.51
C SER A 308 31.88 -17.10 1.08
N LYS A 309 31.39 -15.99 0.52
CA LYS A 309 31.69 -14.64 1.02
C LYS A 309 31.07 -14.39 2.40
N TYR A 310 29.85 -14.88 2.66
CA TYR A 310 29.13 -14.66 3.93
C TYR A 310 29.75 -15.45 5.08
N MET A 311 30.26 -16.65 4.77
CA MET A 311 30.83 -17.56 5.76
C MET A 311 32.37 -17.51 5.84
N GLY A 312 33.03 -16.73 4.96
CA GLY A 312 34.47 -16.62 4.93
C GLY A 312 35.16 -17.88 4.40
N LEU A 313 34.53 -18.60 3.45
CA LEU A 313 35.03 -19.86 2.91
C LEU A 313 35.97 -19.64 1.73
N ILE A 314 36.81 -20.65 1.46
CA ILE A 314 37.60 -20.74 0.23
C ILE A 314 36.67 -21.14 -0.90
N GLY A 315 36.47 -20.23 -1.89
CA GLY A 315 35.53 -20.41 -2.99
C GLY A 315 36.15 -21.06 -4.25
N SER A 316 37.46 -21.36 -4.29
CA SER A 316 38.14 -21.92 -5.46
C SER A 316 37.84 -23.38 -5.73
N VAL A 317 37.37 -24.10 -4.73
CA VAL A 317 36.91 -25.50 -4.78
C VAL A 317 35.56 -25.59 -4.08
N GLY A 318 34.71 -26.54 -4.50
CA GLY A 318 33.39 -26.71 -3.90
C GLY A 318 32.48 -27.62 -4.72
N LEU A 319 31.17 -27.32 -4.69
CA LEU A 319 30.13 -28.15 -5.31
C LEU A 319 30.43 -28.50 -6.77
N SER A 320 30.80 -27.53 -7.59
CA SER A 320 31.06 -27.75 -9.02
C SER A 320 32.26 -28.66 -9.26
N THR A 321 33.31 -28.64 -8.40
CA THR A 321 34.47 -29.51 -8.50
C THR A 321 34.15 -30.95 -8.09
N VAL A 322 33.30 -31.13 -7.07
CA VAL A 322 32.80 -32.46 -6.69
C VAL A 322 31.94 -33.06 -7.78
N LEU A 323 30.99 -32.31 -8.31
CA LEU A 323 30.09 -32.77 -9.38
C LEU A 323 30.83 -33.09 -10.69
N ALA A 324 31.99 -32.45 -10.92
CA ALA A 324 32.89 -32.77 -12.05
C ALA A 324 33.82 -33.95 -11.77
N GLY A 325 33.76 -34.58 -10.60
CA GLY A 325 34.64 -35.69 -10.22
C GLY A 325 36.10 -35.31 -9.99
N GLN A 326 36.38 -34.03 -9.71
CA GLN A 326 37.73 -33.46 -9.53
C GLN A 326 38.15 -33.35 -8.06
N ALA A 327 37.20 -33.52 -7.13
CA ALA A 327 37.45 -33.50 -5.70
C ALA A 327 36.43 -34.37 -4.96
N THR A 328 36.79 -34.87 -3.79
CA THR A 328 35.89 -35.59 -2.89
C THR A 328 35.11 -34.63 -2.01
N VAL A 329 34.04 -35.12 -1.37
CA VAL A 329 33.23 -34.32 -0.44
C VAL A 329 34.06 -33.83 0.74
N GLU A 330 34.96 -34.67 1.26
CA GLU A 330 35.85 -34.36 2.38
C GLU A 330 36.83 -33.23 2.07
N GLU A 331 37.30 -33.14 0.84
CA GLU A 331 38.27 -32.12 0.42
C GLU A 331 37.64 -30.72 0.28
N VAL A 332 36.34 -30.67 0.06
CA VAL A 332 35.66 -29.39 -0.19
C VAL A 332 34.76 -28.91 0.96
N LEU A 333 34.40 -29.80 1.90
CA LEU A 333 33.69 -29.43 3.11
C LEU A 333 34.60 -28.65 4.05
N GLN A 334 34.22 -27.43 4.38
CA GLN A 334 35.01 -26.55 5.23
C GLN A 334 34.32 -26.36 6.59
N PRO A 335 35.04 -26.47 7.70
CA PRO A 335 34.51 -26.12 9.01
C PRO A 335 34.21 -24.63 9.05
N THR A 336 33.17 -24.28 9.76
CA THR A 336 32.82 -22.87 9.98
C THR A 336 33.13 -22.46 11.44
N LYS A 337 32.98 -21.19 11.76
CA LYS A 337 33.10 -20.71 13.15
C LYS A 337 31.95 -21.18 14.06
N TYR A 338 30.92 -21.79 13.51
CA TYR A 338 29.77 -22.32 14.26
C TYR A 338 29.95 -23.83 14.45
N GLU A 339 29.91 -24.24 15.72
CA GLU A 339 30.02 -25.66 16.07
C GLU A 339 28.89 -26.48 15.41
N GLY A 340 29.18 -27.66 14.90
CA GLY A 340 28.22 -28.50 14.20
C GLY A 340 27.87 -28.08 12.75
N LEU A 341 28.35 -26.90 12.28
CA LEU A 341 28.11 -26.45 10.90
C LEU A 341 29.34 -26.56 10.03
N GLN A 342 29.24 -27.36 8.96
CA GLN A 342 30.18 -27.38 7.86
C GLN A 342 29.55 -26.76 6.61
N ALA A 343 30.37 -26.15 5.76
CA ALA A 343 29.87 -25.53 4.55
C ALA A 343 30.71 -25.91 3.31
N MET A 344 29.99 -26.05 2.20
CA MET A 344 30.56 -26.32 0.88
C MET A 344 30.32 -25.10 -0.01
N ALA A 345 31.39 -24.47 -0.48
CA ALA A 345 31.31 -23.39 -1.46
C ALA A 345 30.85 -23.89 -2.84
N SER A 346 30.49 -22.98 -3.74
CA SER A 346 30.09 -23.32 -5.11
C SER A 346 31.21 -23.94 -5.94
N GLY A 347 32.47 -23.57 -5.68
CA GLY A 347 33.60 -23.82 -6.58
C GLY A 347 33.56 -22.88 -7.80
N PRO A 348 34.35 -23.17 -8.84
CA PRO A 348 34.36 -22.42 -10.10
C PRO A 348 33.00 -22.46 -10.79
N ILE A 349 32.61 -21.34 -11.45
CA ILE A 349 31.35 -21.26 -12.17
C ILE A 349 31.43 -22.16 -13.42
N PRO A 350 30.59 -23.22 -13.52
CA PRO A 350 30.59 -24.10 -14.68
C PRO A 350 29.84 -23.46 -15.88
N PRO A 351 30.10 -23.89 -17.11
CA PRO A 351 29.41 -23.42 -18.30
C PRO A 351 27.92 -23.83 -18.34
N ASN A 352 27.57 -24.96 -17.76
CA ASN A 352 26.25 -25.58 -17.77
C ASN A 352 25.74 -25.94 -16.35
N PRO A 353 25.43 -24.94 -15.50
CA PRO A 353 25.03 -25.17 -14.11
C PRO A 353 23.81 -26.08 -13.95
N SER A 354 22.77 -25.90 -14.76
CA SER A 354 21.51 -26.67 -14.65
C SER A 354 21.73 -28.18 -14.92
N GLU A 355 22.53 -28.51 -15.93
CA GLU A 355 22.83 -29.89 -16.26
C GLU A 355 23.65 -30.55 -15.15
N LEU A 356 24.64 -29.83 -14.62
CA LEU A 356 25.49 -30.29 -13.54
C LEU A 356 24.70 -30.58 -12.27
N LEU A 357 23.80 -29.65 -11.89
CA LEU A 357 22.91 -29.79 -10.73
C LEU A 357 21.83 -30.87 -10.91
N GLY A 358 21.47 -31.20 -12.16
CA GLY A 358 20.53 -32.26 -12.50
C GLY A 358 21.15 -33.62 -12.71
N SER A 359 22.48 -33.73 -12.57
CA SER A 359 23.19 -34.97 -12.83
C SER A 359 22.97 -36.02 -11.72
N GLU A 360 23.22 -37.29 -12.06
CA GLU A 360 23.24 -38.38 -11.06
C GLU A 360 24.32 -38.17 -9.99
N ALA A 361 25.44 -37.51 -10.34
CA ALA A 361 26.45 -37.09 -9.38
C ALA A 361 25.91 -36.14 -8.31
N SER A 362 25.04 -35.18 -8.70
CA SER A 362 24.36 -34.27 -7.75
C SER A 362 23.44 -35.04 -6.81
N ARG A 363 22.68 -35.99 -7.35
CA ARG A 363 21.79 -36.83 -6.55
C ARG A 363 22.60 -37.68 -5.56
N ALA A 364 23.66 -38.35 -6.02
CA ALA A 364 24.55 -39.17 -5.19
C ALA A 364 25.18 -38.34 -4.07
N LEU A 365 25.65 -37.13 -4.37
CA LEU A 365 26.18 -36.17 -3.39
C LEU A 365 25.18 -35.85 -2.29
N LEU A 366 23.91 -35.50 -2.65
CA LEU A 366 22.90 -35.17 -1.64
C LEU A 366 22.52 -36.39 -0.77
N VAL A 367 22.52 -37.59 -1.33
CA VAL A 367 22.34 -38.85 -0.58
C VAL A 367 23.51 -39.09 0.37
N GLU A 368 24.73 -38.86 -0.06
CA GLU A 368 25.93 -38.96 0.78
C GLU A 368 25.89 -37.94 1.93
N LEU A 369 25.61 -36.66 1.64
CA LEU A 369 25.51 -35.64 2.67
C LEU A 369 24.38 -35.95 3.67
N ARG A 370 23.24 -36.45 3.20
CA ARG A 370 22.13 -36.91 4.05
C ARG A 370 22.52 -38.00 5.03
N SER A 371 23.46 -38.90 4.64
CA SER A 371 23.93 -39.95 5.52
C SER A 371 24.88 -39.48 6.63
N ARG A 372 25.51 -38.31 6.43
CA ARG A 372 26.56 -37.77 7.31
C ARG A 372 26.06 -36.64 8.21
N PHE A 373 25.01 -35.94 7.80
CA PHE A 373 24.47 -34.77 8.50
C PHE A 373 22.99 -34.95 8.87
N ASP A 374 22.58 -34.34 9.96
CA ASP A 374 21.17 -34.31 10.37
C ASP A 374 20.35 -33.48 9.40
N TYR A 375 20.92 -32.36 8.95
CA TYR A 375 20.31 -31.44 7.96
C TYR A 375 21.31 -31.06 6.88
N VAL A 376 20.82 -30.98 5.64
CA VAL A 376 21.53 -30.44 4.47
C VAL A 376 20.74 -29.25 3.93
N ILE A 377 21.25 -28.04 4.10
CA ILE A 377 20.65 -26.82 3.58
C ILE A 377 21.37 -26.43 2.30
N VAL A 378 20.65 -26.46 1.18
CA VAL A 378 21.20 -26.10 -0.13
C VAL A 378 20.68 -24.72 -0.54
N GLU A 379 21.58 -23.75 -0.64
CA GLU A 379 21.22 -22.41 -1.13
C GLU A 379 21.18 -22.44 -2.66
N GLY A 380 20.00 -22.26 -3.25
CA GLY A 380 19.79 -22.37 -4.70
C GLY A 380 19.57 -21.05 -5.40
N ALA A 381 19.69 -21.04 -6.74
CA ALA A 381 19.39 -19.87 -7.59
C ALA A 381 17.91 -19.49 -7.58
N PRO A 382 17.52 -18.23 -7.88
CA PRO A 382 16.11 -17.84 -8.02
C PRO A 382 15.43 -18.58 -9.18
N LEU A 383 14.17 -19.00 -8.99
CA LEU A 383 13.43 -19.87 -9.94
C LEU A 383 13.02 -19.19 -11.25
N ARG A 384 12.85 -17.85 -11.24
CA ARG A 384 12.36 -17.16 -12.43
C ARG A 384 13.37 -17.04 -13.56
N PRO A 385 14.64 -16.66 -13.32
CA PRO A 385 15.61 -16.56 -14.39
C PRO A 385 16.15 -17.91 -14.88
N VAL A 386 16.13 -18.95 -14.01
CA VAL A 386 16.79 -20.26 -14.29
C VAL A 386 16.05 -21.41 -13.61
N THR A 387 16.27 -22.62 -14.13
CA THR A 387 15.67 -23.87 -13.62
C THR A 387 16.56 -24.61 -12.61
N ASP A 388 17.75 -24.10 -12.33
CA ASP A 388 18.77 -24.72 -11.50
C ASP A 388 18.23 -25.26 -10.16
N SER A 389 17.56 -24.41 -9.39
CA SER A 389 16.99 -24.80 -8.10
C SER A 389 15.78 -25.73 -8.23
N ALA A 390 15.02 -25.59 -9.31
CA ALA A 390 13.90 -26.48 -9.56
C ALA A 390 14.39 -27.91 -9.77
N VAL A 391 15.40 -28.11 -10.62
CA VAL A 391 16.02 -29.42 -10.86
C VAL A 391 16.68 -29.94 -9.59
N LEU A 392 17.43 -29.10 -8.88
CA LEU A 392 18.08 -29.50 -7.62
C LEU A 392 17.07 -29.97 -6.56
N THR A 393 15.88 -29.35 -6.52
CA THR A 393 14.82 -29.72 -5.56
C THR A 393 14.28 -31.13 -5.82
N THR A 394 14.34 -31.64 -7.04
CA THR A 394 13.92 -33.03 -7.34
C THR A 394 14.80 -34.10 -6.67
N HIS A 395 16.02 -33.73 -6.24
CA HIS A 395 16.94 -34.58 -5.50
C HIS A 395 16.93 -34.35 -3.98
N ALA A 396 16.07 -33.39 -3.51
CA ALA A 396 15.92 -33.00 -2.12
C ALA A 396 14.54 -33.41 -1.56
N ASP A 397 14.33 -33.26 -0.26
CA ASP A 397 13.02 -33.50 0.36
C ASP A 397 12.03 -32.40 -0.01
N GLY A 398 12.51 -31.20 -0.35
CA GLY A 398 11.69 -30.14 -0.87
C GLY A 398 12.35 -28.76 -0.86
N ALA A 399 11.62 -27.77 -1.36
CA ALA A 399 12.05 -26.38 -1.42
C ALA A 399 11.35 -25.51 -0.36
N LEU A 400 12.14 -24.66 0.28
CA LEU A 400 11.67 -23.55 1.10
C LEU A 400 11.76 -22.26 0.26
N LEU A 401 10.61 -21.66 -0.06
CA LEU A 401 10.53 -20.47 -0.91
C LEU A 401 10.64 -19.20 -0.09
N VAL A 402 11.67 -18.41 -0.33
CA VAL A 402 11.85 -17.11 0.30
C VAL A 402 11.18 -16.04 -0.55
N THR A 403 10.31 -15.26 0.07
CA THR A 403 9.52 -14.18 -0.56
C THR A 403 9.77 -12.87 0.19
N ARG A 404 9.98 -11.78 -0.54
CA ARG A 404 10.27 -10.49 0.08
C ARG A 404 9.02 -9.64 0.26
N TYR A 405 8.79 -9.17 1.50
CA TYR A 405 7.69 -8.27 1.86
C TYR A 405 7.67 -7.01 0.98
N GLY A 406 6.50 -6.67 0.43
CA GLY A 406 6.27 -5.47 -0.35
C GLY A 406 7.10 -5.33 -1.64
N HIS A 407 7.72 -6.43 -2.10
CA HIS A 407 8.55 -6.47 -3.30
C HIS A 407 8.13 -7.60 -4.25
N THR A 408 8.02 -8.82 -3.76
CA THR A 408 7.58 -9.97 -4.56
C THR A 408 6.11 -9.79 -4.91
N LYS A 409 5.78 -9.95 -6.17
CA LYS A 409 4.39 -9.91 -6.64
C LYS A 409 3.73 -11.28 -6.51
N SER A 410 2.43 -11.28 -6.28
CA SER A 410 1.62 -12.48 -6.16
C SER A 410 1.79 -13.44 -7.34
N ASN A 411 1.84 -12.93 -8.57
CA ASN A 411 2.03 -13.74 -9.76
C ASN A 411 3.44 -14.32 -9.91
N GLU A 412 4.45 -13.72 -9.28
CA GLU A 412 5.83 -14.25 -9.29
C GLU A 412 5.94 -15.44 -8.36
N LEU A 413 5.36 -15.36 -7.16
CA LEU A 413 5.30 -16.49 -6.23
C LEU A 413 4.48 -17.65 -6.82
N ALA A 414 3.29 -17.36 -7.37
CA ALA A 414 2.44 -18.38 -7.98
C ALA A 414 3.18 -19.16 -9.10
N ARG A 415 3.89 -18.44 -9.98
CA ARG A 415 4.70 -19.06 -11.04
C ARG A 415 5.86 -19.88 -10.50
N ALA A 416 6.53 -19.40 -9.46
CA ALA A 416 7.65 -20.13 -8.84
C ALA A 416 7.17 -21.48 -8.27
N ILE A 417 6.02 -21.49 -7.60
CA ILE A 417 5.40 -22.72 -7.08
C ILE A 417 4.99 -23.64 -8.21
N SER A 418 4.25 -23.12 -9.22
CA SER A 418 3.82 -23.89 -10.38
C SER A 418 5.01 -24.54 -11.12
N ASN A 419 6.14 -23.83 -11.24
CA ASN A 419 7.35 -24.35 -11.86
C ASN A 419 7.91 -25.56 -11.09
N LEU A 420 7.91 -25.51 -9.76
CA LEU A 420 8.34 -26.62 -8.90
C LEU A 420 7.37 -27.81 -9.01
N GLU A 421 6.08 -27.57 -8.88
CA GLU A 421 5.04 -28.60 -8.93
C GLU A 421 4.99 -29.31 -10.30
N THR A 422 5.22 -28.58 -11.40
CA THR A 422 5.24 -29.15 -12.77
C THR A 422 6.29 -30.24 -12.94
N ILE A 423 7.42 -30.14 -12.23
CA ILE A 423 8.49 -31.15 -12.29
C ILE A 423 8.44 -32.13 -11.12
N GLY A 424 7.36 -32.11 -10.33
CA GLY A 424 7.18 -33.00 -9.17
C GLY A 424 8.06 -32.63 -7.96
N ALA A 425 8.63 -31.42 -7.93
CA ALA A 425 9.41 -30.94 -6.80
C ALA A 425 8.49 -30.47 -5.66
N HIS A 426 8.74 -30.96 -4.44
CA HIS A 426 7.90 -30.64 -3.28
C HIS A 426 8.19 -29.24 -2.76
N VAL A 427 7.14 -28.46 -2.44
CA VAL A 427 7.25 -27.16 -1.78
C VAL A 427 6.89 -27.32 -0.32
N LEU A 428 7.88 -27.22 0.56
CA LEU A 428 7.72 -27.34 2.02
C LEU A 428 6.93 -26.18 2.61
N GLY A 429 7.13 -24.98 2.10
CA GLY A 429 6.46 -23.79 2.55
C GLY A 429 7.12 -22.50 2.10
N VAL A 430 6.62 -21.39 2.62
CA VAL A 430 7.08 -20.05 2.24
C VAL A 430 7.64 -19.32 3.46
N VAL A 431 8.74 -18.57 3.28
CA VAL A 431 9.30 -17.66 4.28
C VAL A 431 9.11 -16.22 3.79
N LEU A 432 8.50 -15.38 4.62
CA LEU A 432 8.33 -13.95 4.33
C LEU A 432 9.49 -13.17 4.93
N ALA A 433 10.42 -12.73 4.09
CA ALA A 433 11.64 -12.06 4.51
C ALA A 433 11.53 -10.52 4.40
N LEU A 434 12.37 -9.83 5.16
CA LEU A 434 12.53 -8.37 5.17
C LEU A 434 11.24 -7.64 5.52
N THR A 435 10.48 -8.15 6.48
CA THR A 435 9.25 -7.52 6.97
C THR A 435 9.57 -6.27 7.80
N PRO A 436 8.76 -5.20 7.72
CA PRO A 436 8.98 -4.02 8.54
C PRO A 436 8.77 -4.35 10.01
N GLN A 437 9.73 -3.97 10.85
CA GLN A 437 9.57 -4.07 12.29
C GLN A 437 8.56 -3.02 12.77
N LYS A 438 7.51 -3.43 13.44
CA LYS A 438 6.62 -2.50 14.14
C LYS A 438 7.27 -2.10 15.47
N LYS A 439 7.31 -0.81 15.76
CA LYS A 439 7.88 -0.28 17.01
C LYS A 439 7.23 -0.84 18.31
N GLY A 440 6.12 -1.59 18.21
CA GLY A 440 5.43 -2.25 19.31
C GLY A 440 5.81 -3.71 19.53
N ASP A 441 6.34 -4.39 18.52
CA ASP A 441 6.64 -5.83 18.63
C ASP A 441 7.88 -6.09 19.50
N MET A 442 8.78 -5.12 19.65
CA MET A 442 9.97 -5.22 20.50
C MET A 442 9.63 -5.28 22.01
N TYR A 443 8.48 -4.75 22.43
CA TYR A 443 8.02 -4.83 23.83
C TYR A 443 7.21 -6.09 24.13
N SER A 444 6.61 -6.72 23.11
CA SER A 444 5.79 -7.94 23.32
C SER A 444 6.62 -9.18 23.57
N TYR A 445 7.83 -9.28 22.97
CA TYR A 445 8.74 -10.42 23.19
C TYR A 445 9.55 -10.31 24.50
N SER A 446 9.74 -9.11 25.04
CA SER A 446 10.52 -8.90 26.29
C SER A 446 9.73 -9.21 27.57
N TYR A 447 8.40 -9.31 27.51
CA TYR A 447 7.58 -9.51 28.71
C TYR A 447 7.37 -10.97 29.13
N ASN A 448 7.74 -11.94 28.31
CA ASN A 448 7.45 -13.36 28.62
C ASN A 448 8.63 -14.15 29.23
N TYR A 449 9.83 -13.58 29.36
CA TYR A 449 10.99 -14.34 29.86
C TYR A 449 11.90 -13.62 30.88
N THR A 450 11.57 -12.45 31.37
CA THR A 450 12.13 -12.02 32.64
C THR A 450 11.35 -12.73 33.73
N ALA A 451 11.80 -13.93 34.06
CA ALA A 451 11.50 -14.50 35.37
C ALA A 451 11.75 -13.41 36.39
N ASP A 452 10.72 -13.07 37.11
CA ASP A 452 10.67 -12.08 38.18
C ASP A 452 11.76 -12.39 39.21
N THR A 453 12.98 -11.91 38.98
CA THR A 453 14.07 -11.94 40.00
C THR A 453 13.86 -10.88 41.05
N ASN A 454 12.73 -10.16 41.00
CA ASN A 454 12.31 -9.16 41.97
C ASN A 454 11.02 -9.53 42.74
N LEU A 455 10.70 -10.81 42.88
CA LEU A 455 9.77 -11.18 43.94
C LEU A 455 10.47 -10.91 45.27
N PRO A 456 9.90 -10.10 46.15
CA PRO A 456 10.43 -9.96 47.51
C PRO A 456 10.46 -11.36 48.14
N ARG A 457 11.65 -11.78 48.52
CA ARG A 457 11.88 -13.04 49.24
C ARG A 457 10.89 -13.07 50.39
N GLN A 458 9.77 -13.80 50.24
CA GLN A 458 8.91 -14.12 51.36
C GLN A 458 9.80 -14.86 52.34
N VAL A 459 10.10 -14.20 53.46
CA VAL A 459 10.73 -14.82 54.63
C VAL A 459 9.72 -15.85 55.12
N VAL A 460 9.90 -17.10 54.71
CA VAL A 460 9.19 -18.21 55.30
C VAL A 460 9.67 -18.25 56.76
N PRO A 461 8.79 -18.09 57.76
CA PRO A 461 9.19 -18.22 59.16
C PRO A 461 9.75 -19.63 59.35
N PRO A 462 10.81 -19.80 60.20
CA PRO A 462 11.41 -21.11 60.41
C PRO A 462 10.36 -22.06 60.94
N VAL A 463 10.21 -23.21 60.26
CA VAL A 463 9.39 -24.32 60.73
C VAL A 463 9.92 -24.75 62.07
N PRO A 464 9.10 -24.82 63.16
CA PRO A 464 9.56 -25.30 64.48
C PRO A 464 10.11 -26.71 64.28
N ALA A 465 11.30 -26.96 64.87
CA ALA A 465 11.92 -28.27 64.93
C ALA A 465 10.96 -29.29 65.57
N PRO A 466 10.80 -30.51 65.00
CA PRO A 466 9.97 -31.54 65.58
C PRO A 466 10.54 -31.93 66.95
N ALA A 467 9.66 -32.00 67.96
CA ALA A 467 9.99 -32.44 69.29
C ALA A 467 10.56 -33.89 69.28
N PRO A 468 11.53 -34.24 70.19
CA PRO A 468 12.11 -35.57 70.19
C PRO A 468 11.05 -36.62 70.52
N GLN A 469 10.84 -37.54 69.54
CA GLN A 469 9.97 -38.71 69.73
C GLN A 469 10.69 -39.71 70.68
N GLY A 470 10.02 -40.11 71.71
CA GLY A 470 10.47 -41.17 72.61
C GLY A 470 10.51 -42.56 71.90
N PRO A 471 11.12 -43.59 72.49
CA PRO A 471 11.44 -44.84 71.81
C PRO A 471 10.19 -45.57 71.31
N VAL A 472 10.20 -45.89 70.03
CA VAL A 472 9.16 -46.67 69.31
C VAL A 472 9.27 -48.13 69.78
N GLN A 473 8.25 -48.64 70.46
CA GLN A 473 8.06 -50.07 70.70
C GLN A 473 7.59 -50.76 69.38
N HIS A 474 8.34 -51.79 69.01
CA HIS A 474 7.97 -52.64 67.85
C HIS A 474 6.84 -53.59 68.26
N PRO A 475 5.72 -53.68 67.52
CA PRO A 475 4.76 -54.75 67.72
C PRO A 475 5.21 -56.03 66.99
N THR A 476 5.06 -57.16 67.62
CA THR A 476 5.32 -58.53 67.20
C THR A 476 4.40 -58.93 66.06
N PRO A 477 4.83 -59.79 65.09
CA PRO A 477 4.01 -60.16 63.94
C PRO A 477 2.90 -61.16 64.35
N ALA A 478 1.66 -60.85 63.96
CA ALA A 478 0.52 -61.73 64.06
C ALA A 478 0.27 -62.47 62.78
N ALA A 479 -0.09 -63.75 62.92
CA ALA A 479 -0.23 -64.79 61.93
C ALA A 479 -1.29 -64.53 60.86
N ALA A 480 -1.09 -65.11 59.71
CA ALA A 480 -1.99 -65.15 58.56
C ALA A 480 -3.26 -65.94 58.83
N PRO A 481 -4.42 -65.54 58.36
CA PRO A 481 -5.58 -66.45 58.20
C PRO A 481 -5.77 -66.93 56.74
N THR A 482 -6.06 -68.20 56.66
CA THR A 482 -6.43 -69.06 55.54
C THR A 482 -7.76 -68.64 54.85
N PRO A 483 -8.02 -69.08 53.61
CA PRO A 483 -9.14 -68.62 52.80
C PRO A 483 -10.44 -69.37 53.08
N SER A 484 -11.56 -68.68 53.08
CA SER A 484 -12.90 -69.35 53.08
C SER A 484 -13.74 -68.86 51.89
N GLN A 485 -14.35 -69.89 51.35
CA GLN A 485 -15.19 -69.98 50.15
C GLN A 485 -16.49 -69.15 50.15
N ALA A 486 -16.90 -68.84 48.88
CA ALA A 486 -18.23 -68.92 48.32
C ALA A 486 -19.33 -67.92 48.82
N ALA A 487 -19.80 -67.15 47.90
CA ALA A 487 -21.19 -67.20 47.40
C ALA A 487 -21.52 -66.03 46.44
N SER A 488 -21.90 -66.41 45.25
CA SER A 488 -22.75 -65.60 44.36
C SER A 488 -24.20 -65.70 44.85
N PRO A 489 -25.15 -64.78 44.54
CA PRO A 489 -25.65 -64.60 43.17
C PRO A 489 -26.17 -63.17 42.80
N TYR A 490 -26.26 -62.98 41.53
CA TYR A 490 -26.99 -62.03 40.67
C TYR A 490 -28.39 -61.57 41.19
N PRO A 491 -29.03 -60.45 40.62
CA PRO A 491 -29.16 -60.19 39.17
C PRO A 491 -29.23 -58.71 38.70
N GLY A 492 -28.92 -58.47 37.43
CA GLY A 492 -29.81 -57.86 36.41
C GLY A 492 -29.70 -56.38 36.15
N SER A 493 -29.15 -56.00 34.99
CA SER A 493 -29.94 -55.39 33.90
C SER A 493 -29.05 -55.05 32.72
N ALA A 494 -29.39 -55.70 31.64
CA ALA A 494 -28.86 -55.46 30.31
C ALA A 494 -29.55 -54.26 29.67
N GLN A 495 -28.82 -53.46 28.92
CA GLN A 495 -29.38 -52.68 27.80
C GLN A 495 -28.48 -52.82 26.56
N PRO A 496 -29.11 -52.83 25.35
CA PRO A 496 -28.56 -53.50 24.17
C PRO A 496 -27.76 -52.57 23.25
N VAL A 497 -26.79 -53.15 22.57
CA VAL A 497 -26.00 -52.63 21.45
C VAL A 497 -26.85 -52.77 20.17
N PRO A 498 -26.95 -51.75 19.28
CA PRO A 498 -27.53 -51.93 17.95
C PRO A 498 -26.49 -52.45 16.94
N PRO A 499 -26.90 -53.24 15.93
CA PRO A 499 -26.03 -53.97 15.02
C PRO A 499 -25.63 -53.16 13.80
N ALA A 500 -24.51 -53.55 13.20
CA ALA A 500 -23.97 -53.08 11.93
C ALA A 500 -24.86 -53.52 10.75
N PRO A 501 -24.96 -52.76 9.66
CA PRO A 501 -25.66 -53.18 8.45
C PRO A 501 -24.74 -53.97 7.49
N THR A 502 -25.26 -55.05 7.08
CA THR A 502 -24.77 -56.04 6.11
C THR A 502 -24.83 -55.52 4.67
N GLU A 503 -23.81 -55.91 3.95
CA GLU A 503 -23.64 -55.88 2.50
C GLU A 503 -24.75 -56.67 1.77
N THR A 504 -25.37 -56.12 0.73
CA THR A 504 -25.99 -56.89 -0.33
C THR A 504 -25.78 -56.25 -1.70
N ALA A 505 -25.15 -57.06 -2.53
CA ALA A 505 -24.95 -56.88 -3.95
C ALA A 505 -26.26 -56.90 -4.77
N ARG A 506 -26.29 -56.13 -5.87
CA ARG A 506 -26.96 -56.44 -7.15
C ARG A 506 -26.51 -55.48 -8.23
N THR A 507 -25.67 -55.95 -9.10
CA THR A 507 -25.80 -56.30 -10.55
C THR A 507 -26.89 -55.59 -11.35
N ALA A 508 -26.49 -54.92 -12.39
CA ALA A 508 -26.81 -55.02 -13.81
C ALA A 508 -26.81 -53.68 -14.50
N ALA A 509 -25.87 -53.45 -15.39
CA ALA A 509 -25.94 -53.46 -16.85
C ALA A 509 -26.74 -52.29 -17.47
N SER A 510 -26.05 -51.48 -18.28
CA SER A 510 -26.39 -51.25 -19.68
C SER A 510 -25.54 -50.12 -20.31
N ALA A 511 -24.73 -50.51 -21.26
CA ALA A 511 -24.52 -49.96 -22.62
C ALA A 511 -24.31 -48.45 -22.85
N ALA A 512 -23.19 -48.19 -23.50
CA ALA A 512 -22.82 -47.01 -24.27
C ALA A 512 -23.82 -46.68 -25.40
N PRO A 513 -23.71 -45.52 -26.09
CA PRO A 513 -22.66 -45.38 -27.09
C PRO A 513 -22.06 -43.98 -27.31
N TYR A 514 -20.88 -44.00 -27.88
CA TYR A 514 -20.12 -43.02 -28.65
C TYR A 514 -20.92 -41.95 -29.37
N ALA A 515 -20.46 -40.68 -29.25
CA ALA A 515 -20.64 -39.67 -30.29
C ALA A 515 -19.32 -38.94 -30.54
N ARG A 516 -18.78 -39.23 -31.69
CA ARG A 516 -17.71 -38.51 -32.38
C ARG A 516 -18.16 -37.06 -32.67
N ALA A 517 -17.38 -36.05 -32.32
CA ALA A 517 -17.48 -34.71 -32.89
C ALA A 517 -16.19 -34.37 -33.64
N ARG A 518 -16.39 -33.91 -34.85
CA ARG A 518 -15.51 -33.67 -35.97
C ARG A 518 -14.49 -32.54 -35.70
N ARG A 519 -13.30 -32.72 -36.28
CA ARG A 519 -12.35 -31.66 -36.63
C ARG A 519 -12.95 -30.79 -37.76
N PRO A 520 -12.67 -29.50 -37.82
CA PRO A 520 -12.73 -28.76 -39.10
C PRO A 520 -11.37 -28.75 -39.80
N GLU A 521 -11.47 -28.91 -41.09
CA GLU A 521 -10.42 -28.99 -42.09
C GLU A 521 -9.73 -27.65 -42.35
N VAL A 522 -8.46 -27.77 -42.68
CA VAL A 522 -7.58 -26.74 -43.22
C VAL A 522 -8.02 -26.46 -44.67
N HIS A 523 -8.30 -25.21 -45.02
CA HIS A 523 -8.37 -24.72 -46.39
C HIS A 523 -7.08 -23.96 -46.67
N THR A 524 -6.26 -24.55 -47.52
CA THR A 524 -5.20 -23.91 -48.29
C THR A 524 -5.79 -23.41 -49.60
N ASP A 525 -5.52 -22.15 -49.95
CA ASP A 525 -5.47 -21.73 -51.34
C ASP A 525 -4.40 -20.66 -51.56
N PRO A 526 -3.61 -20.77 -52.63
CA PRO A 526 -2.42 -19.96 -52.90
C PRO A 526 -2.69 -18.95 -54.03
N SER A 527 -2.02 -17.84 -53.99
CA SER A 527 -1.57 -16.95 -55.07
C SER A 527 -1.78 -15.48 -54.69
N THR A 528 -0.81 -14.66 -54.71
CA THR A 528 -0.13 -13.95 -55.76
C THR A 528 0.89 -12.96 -55.18
N ASN A 529 2.06 -13.03 -55.66
CA ASN A 529 2.98 -12.02 -56.20
C ASN A 529 2.84 -10.55 -55.79
N GLY A 530 3.98 -9.98 -55.41
CA GLY A 530 4.27 -8.60 -55.82
C GLY A 530 5.15 -7.83 -54.84
N THR A 531 6.47 -7.93 -55.01
CA THR A 531 7.46 -6.84 -55.08
C THR A 531 7.20 -5.58 -54.23
N ASP A 532 8.03 -5.20 -53.27
CA ASP A 532 9.04 -4.17 -53.42
C ASP A 532 9.62 -3.74 -52.05
N ASN A 533 10.92 -3.82 -51.94
CA ASN A 533 11.75 -3.08 -51.02
C ASN A 533 12.05 -1.69 -51.65
N PRO A 534 12.26 -0.56 -51.00
CA PRO A 534 13.56 -0.31 -50.37
C PRO A 534 13.61 0.63 -49.15
N ARG A 535 14.68 0.43 -48.34
CA ARG A 535 15.57 1.41 -47.69
C ARG A 535 15.02 2.81 -47.34
N PHE A 536 15.28 3.23 -46.08
CA PHE A 536 16.12 4.39 -45.70
C PHE A 536 16.19 4.47 -44.17
N ARG A 537 17.35 4.43 -43.66
CA ARG A 537 18.22 5.26 -42.80
C ARG A 537 17.57 6.57 -42.29
N LYS A 538 17.44 6.74 -40.98
CA LYS A 538 18.28 7.58 -40.13
C LYS A 538 18.03 7.23 -38.68
#